data_81bcf70ced4ee56b4400624477f78563
#
_entry.id   81bcf70ced4ee56b4400624477f78563
#
_cell.length_a   1.000
_cell.length_b   1.000
_cell.length_c   1.000
_cell.angle_alpha   90.00
_cell.angle_beta   90.00
_cell.angle_gamma   90.00
#
_symmetry.space_group_name_H-M   'P 1'
#
loop_
_entity.id
_entity.type
_entity.pdbx_description
1 polymer ?
#
loop_
_entity_poly.entity_id
_entity_poly.type
_entity_poly.pdbx_seq_one_letter_code
_entity_poly.pdbx_strand_id
1 'polypeptide(L)'
;CGKSFLLHLFREELRASGIAEEQMLVYDLDRFDNLKFHDPFALNADILRRKAKGRRSYLFIDEVQECREFERLLSSLEHEDDLDIYVTSSNAYMLSGELMTYLTGRYASIEMLPLSFTEFRGAVSADKLAADEDFQRYLQVGSYPALVPYRNEPQAIEKYYELLIDSMIYKDIGQRLRMRDPVLLKRLISALATSLGS
;
A
#
# COMPACT_ATOMS: atom_id res chain seq x y z
N CYS A 1 5.04 -2.26 2.31
CA CYS A 1 6.21 -1.66 1.63
C CYS A 1 6.33 -0.14 1.82
N GLY A 2 5.48 0.52 2.63
CA GLY A 2 5.62 1.94 2.94
C GLY A 2 4.73 2.91 2.17
N LYS A 3 3.77 2.44 1.35
CA LYS A 3 2.84 3.31 0.59
C LYS A 3 2.07 4.28 1.49
N SER A 4 1.40 3.77 2.53
CA SER A 4 0.67 4.58 3.51
C SER A 4 1.59 5.60 4.22
N PHE A 5 2.84 5.19 4.51
CA PHE A 5 3.83 6.07 5.09
C PHE A 5 4.26 7.20 4.13
N LEU A 6 4.38 6.91 2.83
CA LEU A 6 4.66 7.93 1.82
C LEU A 6 3.53 8.96 1.74
N LEU A 7 2.25 8.52 1.75
CA LEU A 7 1.12 9.45 1.82
C LEU A 7 1.19 10.34 3.07
N HIS A 8 1.57 9.75 4.22
CA HIS A 8 1.74 10.51 5.45
C HIS A 8 2.85 11.57 5.32
N LEU A 9 4.03 11.19 4.83
CA LEU A 9 5.14 12.12 4.62
C LEU A 9 4.76 13.26 3.68
N PHE A 10 4.06 12.96 2.60
CA PHE A 10 3.63 13.99 1.65
C PHE A 10 2.62 14.97 2.28
N ARG A 11 1.73 14.49 3.14
CA ARG A 11 0.85 15.37 3.92
C ARG A 11 1.61 16.30 4.86
N GLU A 12 2.67 15.80 5.54
CA GLU A 12 3.53 16.64 6.37
C GLU A 12 4.24 17.73 5.56
N GLU A 13 4.69 17.39 4.35
CA GLU A 13 5.30 18.37 3.44
C GLU A 13 4.31 19.44 3.00
N LEU A 14 3.07 19.07 2.67
CA LEU A 14 2.01 20.04 2.36
C LEU A 14 1.70 20.97 3.54
N ARG A 15 1.65 20.43 4.78
CA ARG A 15 1.52 21.27 5.99
C ARG A 15 2.69 22.24 6.14
N ALA A 16 3.91 21.77 5.97
CA ALA A 16 5.11 22.60 6.03
C ALA A 16 5.11 23.69 4.95
N SER A 17 4.47 23.42 3.81
CA SER A 17 4.28 24.38 2.72
C SER A 17 3.11 25.36 2.94
N GLY A 18 2.43 25.30 4.10
CA GLY A 18 1.36 26.22 4.47
C GLY A 18 -0.05 25.79 4.00
N ILE A 19 -0.23 24.56 3.53
CA ILE A 19 -1.56 24.03 3.19
C ILE A 19 -2.33 23.74 4.49
N ALA A 20 -3.54 24.29 4.60
CA ALA A 20 -4.38 24.11 5.78
C ALA A 20 -4.93 22.68 5.87
N GLU A 21 -5.15 22.17 7.09
CA GLU A 21 -5.63 20.79 7.33
C GLU A 21 -7.00 20.54 6.68
N GLU A 22 -7.84 21.57 6.62
CA GLU A 22 -9.18 21.51 6.00
C GLU A 22 -9.12 21.26 4.48
N GLN A 23 -7.98 21.53 3.83
CA GLN A 23 -7.75 21.26 2.42
C GLN A 23 -7.28 19.80 2.17
N MET A 24 -6.95 19.06 3.22
CA MET A 24 -6.49 17.67 3.15
C MET A 24 -7.61 16.72 3.56
N LEU A 25 -8.16 15.98 2.58
CA LEU A 25 -9.19 14.97 2.77
C LEU A 25 -8.52 13.61 2.86
N VAL A 26 -8.61 12.95 4.01
CA VAL A 26 -7.90 11.69 4.26
C VAL A 26 -8.89 10.58 4.57
N TYR A 27 -8.77 9.48 3.84
CA TYR A 27 -9.54 8.26 4.00
C TYR A 27 -8.59 7.06 4.01
N ASP A 28 -8.54 6.36 5.13
CA ASP A 28 -7.87 5.07 5.29
C ASP A 28 -8.96 4.00 5.29
N LEU A 29 -9.15 3.33 4.16
CA LEU A 29 -10.29 2.45 3.94
C LEU A 29 -10.14 1.08 4.64
N ASP A 30 -8.95 0.74 5.12
CA ASP A 30 -8.73 -0.49 5.92
C ASP A 30 -9.21 -0.31 7.39
N ARG A 31 -9.54 0.92 7.80
CA ARG A 31 -10.00 1.21 9.15
C ARG A 31 -11.50 0.93 9.32
N PHE A 32 -11.85 0.30 10.43
CA PHE A 32 -13.24 0.00 10.80
C PHE A 32 -14.16 1.24 10.78
N ASP A 33 -13.67 2.39 11.24
CA ASP A 33 -14.41 3.66 11.29
C ASP A 33 -14.80 4.16 9.88
N ASN A 34 -14.13 3.67 8.85
CA ASN A 34 -14.31 4.06 7.46
C ASN A 34 -15.06 3.03 6.61
N LEU A 35 -15.60 1.95 7.19
CA LEU A 35 -16.34 0.92 6.46
C LEU A 35 -17.50 1.46 5.63
N LYS A 36 -18.15 2.55 6.06
CA LYS A 36 -19.19 3.22 5.28
C LYS A 36 -18.70 3.75 3.92
N PHE A 37 -17.41 4.01 3.80
CA PHE A 37 -16.76 4.53 2.59
C PHE A 37 -16.30 3.42 1.62
N HIS A 38 -16.57 2.15 1.95
CA HIS A 38 -16.52 1.07 0.96
C HIS A 38 -17.65 1.20 -0.08
N ASP A 39 -18.68 2.00 0.23
CA ASP A 39 -19.69 2.44 -0.73
C ASP A 39 -19.20 3.68 -1.48
N PRO A 40 -19.03 3.62 -2.82
CA PRO A 40 -18.54 4.75 -3.61
C PRO A 40 -19.43 5.99 -3.54
N PHE A 41 -20.73 5.81 -3.38
CA PHE A 41 -21.66 6.93 -3.27
C PHE A 41 -21.50 7.69 -1.95
N ALA A 42 -21.32 6.96 -0.85
CA ALA A 42 -21.07 7.56 0.46
C ALA A 42 -19.72 8.29 0.48
N LEU A 43 -18.67 7.68 -0.11
CA LEU A 43 -17.35 8.29 -0.20
C LEU A 43 -17.38 9.55 -1.05
N ASN A 44 -17.98 9.49 -2.26
CA ASN A 44 -18.11 10.64 -3.14
C ASN A 44 -18.86 11.81 -2.48
N ALA A 45 -19.99 11.53 -1.86
CA ALA A 45 -20.79 12.55 -1.17
C ALA A 45 -20.00 13.24 -0.04
N ASP A 46 -19.21 12.48 0.73
CA ASP A 46 -18.40 13.04 1.81
C ASP A 46 -17.22 13.88 1.27
N ILE A 47 -16.56 13.42 0.21
CA ILE A 47 -15.49 14.16 -0.47
C ILE A 47 -16.01 15.51 -0.96
N LEU A 48 -17.10 15.51 -1.75
CA LEU A 48 -17.66 16.74 -2.33
C LEU A 48 -18.18 17.70 -1.25
N ARG A 49 -18.72 17.19 -0.15
CA ARG A 49 -19.15 17.98 1.00
C ARG A 49 -17.99 18.67 1.73
N ARG A 50 -16.85 17.97 1.86
CA ARG A 50 -15.66 18.45 2.59
C ARG A 50 -14.69 19.24 1.73
N LYS A 51 -14.75 19.10 0.40
CA LYS A 51 -13.89 19.81 -0.54
C LYS A 51 -13.92 21.32 -0.28
N ALA A 52 -12.77 21.94 -0.16
CA ALA A 52 -12.64 23.38 0.07
C ALA A 52 -13.19 24.19 -1.11
N LYS A 53 -14.05 25.15 -0.82
CA LYS A 53 -14.62 26.02 -1.86
C LYS A 53 -13.63 27.10 -2.27
N GLY A 54 -13.32 27.18 -3.58
CA GLY A 54 -12.43 28.21 -4.14
C GLY A 54 -10.96 28.06 -3.76
N ARG A 55 -10.56 26.89 -3.26
CA ARG A 55 -9.18 26.53 -2.93
C ARG A 55 -8.91 25.10 -3.35
N ARG A 56 -7.66 24.80 -3.69
CA ARG A 56 -7.24 23.44 -4.02
C ARG A 56 -7.40 22.54 -2.80
N SER A 57 -7.97 21.36 -2.99
CA SER A 57 -8.06 20.29 -2.01
C SER A 57 -7.16 19.14 -2.43
N TYR A 58 -6.64 18.42 -1.44
CA TYR A 58 -5.76 17.26 -1.61
C TYR A 58 -6.46 16.05 -1.02
N LEU A 59 -6.84 15.12 -1.88
CA LEU A 59 -7.55 13.89 -1.48
C LEU A 59 -6.56 12.74 -1.36
N PHE A 60 -6.52 12.12 -0.20
CA PHE A 60 -5.69 10.96 0.11
C PHE A 60 -6.60 9.77 0.42
N ILE A 61 -6.51 8.71 -0.37
CA ILE A 61 -7.24 7.46 -0.13
C ILE A 61 -6.22 6.33 -0.01
N ASP A 62 -6.08 5.77 1.18
CA ASP A 62 -5.25 4.59 1.43
C ASP A 62 -6.11 3.33 1.25
N GLU A 63 -5.54 2.30 0.59
CA GLU A 63 -6.18 1.03 0.23
C GLU A 63 -7.49 1.22 -0.56
N VAL A 64 -7.42 2.01 -1.66
CA VAL A 64 -8.59 2.42 -2.46
C VAL A 64 -9.39 1.23 -3.01
N GLN A 65 -8.80 0.06 -3.19
CA GLN A 65 -9.48 -1.16 -3.65
C GLN A 65 -10.54 -1.69 -2.66
N GLU A 66 -10.54 -1.22 -1.41
CA GLU A 66 -11.61 -1.53 -0.46
C GLU A 66 -12.93 -0.81 -0.81
N CYS A 67 -12.87 0.28 -1.57
CA CYS A 67 -14.07 0.92 -2.14
C CYS A 67 -14.53 0.17 -3.39
N ARG A 68 -15.81 -0.17 -3.45
CA ARG A 68 -16.39 -0.81 -4.66
C ARG A 68 -16.37 0.18 -5.82
N GLU A 69 -16.14 -0.32 -7.03
CA GLU A 69 -16.15 0.50 -8.25
C GLU A 69 -15.30 1.79 -8.13
N PHE A 70 -14.21 1.73 -7.36
CA PHE A 70 -13.34 2.88 -7.10
C PHE A 70 -12.80 3.50 -8.39
N GLU A 71 -12.63 2.73 -9.47
CA GLU A 71 -12.17 3.21 -10.78
C GLU A 71 -13.15 4.26 -11.36
N ARG A 72 -14.45 3.98 -11.24
CA ARG A 72 -15.49 4.90 -11.67
C ARG A 72 -15.57 6.14 -10.77
N LEU A 73 -15.39 5.94 -9.47
CA LEU A 73 -15.32 7.04 -8.51
C LEU A 73 -14.16 7.97 -8.84
N LEU A 74 -12.94 7.43 -9.04
CA LEU A 74 -11.77 8.24 -9.39
C LEU A 74 -11.94 8.96 -10.73
N SER A 75 -12.50 8.28 -11.75
CA SER A 75 -12.81 8.90 -13.03
C SER A 75 -13.84 10.06 -12.92
N SER A 76 -14.79 9.94 -12.00
CA SER A 76 -15.74 11.03 -11.72
C SER A 76 -15.07 12.19 -11.00
N LEU A 77 -14.27 11.91 -9.96
CA LEU A 77 -13.59 12.94 -9.17
C LEU A 77 -12.49 13.68 -9.94
N GLU A 78 -11.93 13.07 -10.98
CA GLU A 78 -10.95 13.71 -11.86
C GLU A 78 -11.53 14.94 -12.59
N HIS A 79 -12.85 15.01 -12.77
CA HIS A 79 -13.52 16.15 -13.38
C HIS A 79 -13.81 17.29 -12.41
N GLU A 80 -13.46 17.09 -11.12
CA GLU A 80 -13.63 18.11 -10.10
C GLU A 80 -12.48 19.13 -10.14
N ASP A 81 -12.81 20.38 -10.41
CA ASP A 81 -11.83 21.46 -10.36
C ASP A 81 -11.22 21.58 -8.96
N ASP A 82 -9.95 21.95 -8.90
CA ASP A 82 -9.20 22.17 -7.65
C ASP A 82 -9.13 20.94 -6.73
N LEU A 83 -9.08 19.71 -7.28
CA LEU A 83 -8.90 18.48 -6.52
C LEU A 83 -7.70 17.67 -7.03
N ASP A 84 -6.65 17.57 -6.22
CA ASP A 84 -5.52 16.67 -6.47
C ASP A 84 -5.75 15.34 -5.73
N ILE A 85 -5.61 14.21 -6.43
CA ILE A 85 -5.99 12.89 -5.92
C ILE A 85 -4.75 12.01 -5.78
N TYR A 86 -4.53 11.47 -4.59
CA TYR A 86 -3.45 10.55 -4.23
C TYR A 86 -4.06 9.28 -3.65
N VAL A 87 -3.80 8.17 -4.29
CA VAL A 87 -4.34 6.87 -3.85
C VAL A 87 -3.24 5.84 -3.67
N THR A 88 -3.43 4.93 -2.73
CA THR A 88 -2.61 3.72 -2.66
C THR A 88 -3.45 2.48 -2.85
N SER A 89 -2.79 1.42 -3.27
CA SER A 89 -3.35 0.07 -3.27
C SER A 89 -2.25 -0.95 -2.97
N SER A 90 -2.55 -1.94 -2.18
CA SER A 90 -1.69 -3.11 -1.97
C SER A 90 -1.81 -4.12 -3.10
N ASN A 91 -2.81 -3.98 -3.95
CA ASN A 91 -3.13 -4.94 -5.00
C ASN A 91 -2.43 -4.58 -6.32
N ALA A 92 -1.68 -5.54 -6.88
CA ALA A 92 -1.13 -5.47 -8.24
C ALA A 92 -2.20 -5.26 -9.33
N TYR A 93 -3.48 -5.40 -8.97
CA TYR A 93 -4.63 -5.17 -9.85
C TYR A 93 -4.76 -3.73 -10.34
N MET A 94 -4.23 -2.75 -9.58
CA MET A 94 -4.15 -1.35 -10.01
C MET A 94 -3.28 -1.17 -11.28
N LEU A 95 -2.44 -2.15 -11.59
CA LEU A 95 -1.65 -2.21 -12.83
C LEU A 95 -2.41 -2.92 -13.96
N SER A 96 -3.60 -3.49 -13.71
CA SER A 96 -4.39 -4.18 -14.72
C SER A 96 -5.17 -3.20 -15.58
N GLY A 97 -5.40 -3.60 -16.85
CA GLY A 97 -5.93 -2.75 -17.91
C GLY A 97 -7.27 -2.04 -17.65
N GLU A 98 -8.03 -2.40 -16.61
CA GLU A 98 -9.29 -1.74 -16.29
C GLU A 98 -9.07 -0.31 -15.77
N LEU A 99 -8.18 -0.11 -14.79
CA LEU A 99 -7.84 1.25 -14.31
C LEU A 99 -7.22 2.09 -15.44
N MET A 100 -6.34 1.47 -16.25
CA MET A 100 -5.78 2.14 -17.42
C MET A 100 -6.86 2.60 -18.40
N THR A 101 -7.95 1.83 -18.53
CA THR A 101 -9.06 2.18 -19.43
C THR A 101 -9.86 3.38 -18.93
N TYR A 102 -10.12 3.45 -17.62
CA TYR A 102 -10.89 4.56 -17.02
C TYR A 102 -10.08 5.85 -16.88
N LEU A 103 -8.79 5.76 -16.60
CA LEU A 103 -7.92 6.91 -16.31
C LEU A 103 -6.84 7.15 -17.39
N THR A 104 -7.07 6.70 -18.62
CA THR A 104 -6.05 6.69 -19.68
C THR A 104 -5.37 8.06 -19.85
N GLY A 105 -4.06 8.09 -19.56
CA GLY A 105 -3.20 9.27 -19.75
C GLY A 105 -3.35 10.37 -18.70
N ARG A 106 -4.11 10.16 -17.63
CA ARG A 106 -4.47 11.18 -16.65
C ARG A 106 -3.98 10.89 -15.22
N TYR A 107 -3.10 9.91 -15.05
CA TYR A 107 -2.48 9.62 -13.76
C TYR A 107 -0.99 9.34 -13.90
N ALA A 108 -0.26 9.56 -12.81
CA ALA A 108 1.11 9.11 -12.66
C ALA A 108 1.16 7.96 -11.66
N SER A 109 1.79 6.86 -12.04
CA SER A 109 1.98 5.70 -11.17
C SER A 109 3.37 5.71 -10.56
N ILE A 110 3.44 5.53 -9.25
CA ILE A 110 4.70 5.35 -8.52
C ILE A 110 4.70 3.93 -7.96
N GLU A 111 5.55 3.09 -8.52
CA GLU A 111 5.76 1.75 -8.00
C GLU A 111 6.69 1.80 -6.78
N MET A 112 6.21 1.31 -5.64
CA MET A 112 7.01 1.21 -4.43
C MET A 112 7.47 -0.22 -4.20
N LEU A 113 8.78 -0.42 -4.35
CA LEU A 113 9.44 -1.67 -4.01
C LEU A 113 9.77 -1.72 -2.51
N PRO A 114 9.95 -2.91 -1.95
CA PRO A 114 10.61 -3.07 -0.66
C PRO A 114 12.03 -2.47 -0.68
N LEU A 115 12.67 -2.33 0.48
CA LEU A 115 14.00 -1.73 0.60
C LEU A 115 15.03 -2.40 -0.31
N SER A 116 15.76 -1.60 -1.07
CA SER A 116 17.02 -2.03 -1.68
C SER A 116 18.08 -2.30 -0.61
N PHE A 117 19.15 -3.00 -0.96
CA PHE A 117 20.28 -3.21 -0.04
C PHE A 117 20.88 -1.88 0.47
N THR A 118 20.99 -0.88 -0.40
CA THR A 118 21.52 0.43 -0.02
C THR A 118 20.63 1.14 1.00
N GLU A 119 19.32 1.08 0.82
CA GLU A 119 18.34 1.66 1.75
C GLU A 119 18.34 0.88 3.09
N PHE A 120 18.40 -0.45 3.03
CA PHE A 120 18.55 -1.29 4.24
C PHE A 120 19.80 -0.89 5.02
N ARG A 121 20.96 -0.77 4.38
CA ARG A 121 22.21 -0.31 5.01
C ARG A 121 22.08 1.09 5.59
N GLY A 122 21.33 1.97 4.93
CA GLY A 122 21.01 3.29 5.46
C GLY A 122 20.20 3.22 6.74
N ALA A 123 19.19 2.35 6.76
CA ALA A 123 18.30 2.17 7.91
C ALA A 123 19.00 1.54 9.14
N VAL A 124 20.02 0.70 8.93
CA VAL A 124 20.85 0.10 10.00
C VAL A 124 22.13 0.87 10.29
N SER A 125 22.18 2.15 9.96
CA SER A 125 23.40 2.98 10.01
C SER A 125 24.12 3.00 11.37
N ALA A 126 23.38 2.87 12.47
CA ALA A 126 23.94 2.81 13.84
C ALA A 126 24.60 1.46 14.19
N ASP A 127 24.37 0.42 13.38
CA ASP A 127 24.77 -0.97 13.62
C ASP A 127 25.36 -1.59 12.34
N LYS A 128 26.06 -0.75 11.55
CA LYS A 128 26.70 -1.19 10.30
C LYS A 128 27.84 -2.15 10.57
N LEU A 129 27.81 -3.26 9.84
CA LEU A 129 28.88 -4.23 9.72
C LEU A 129 29.69 -3.99 8.44
N ALA A 130 30.65 -4.87 8.14
CA ALA A 130 31.25 -4.93 6.82
C ALA A 130 30.21 -5.16 5.74
N ALA A 131 30.45 -4.70 4.51
CA ALA A 131 29.43 -4.73 3.45
C ALA A 131 28.91 -6.13 3.16
N ASP A 132 29.77 -7.14 3.21
CA ASP A 132 29.41 -8.53 2.96
C ASP A 132 28.56 -9.11 4.11
N GLU A 133 28.86 -8.74 5.36
CA GLU A 133 28.08 -9.15 6.52
C GLU A 133 26.70 -8.48 6.53
N ASP A 134 26.63 -7.19 6.18
CA ASP A 134 25.35 -6.49 6.00
C ASP A 134 24.54 -7.09 4.86
N PHE A 135 25.18 -7.56 3.79
CA PHE A 135 24.50 -8.21 2.68
C PHE A 135 23.93 -9.57 3.10
N GLN A 136 24.69 -10.38 3.85
CA GLN A 136 24.18 -11.63 4.41
C GLN A 136 23.01 -11.38 5.38
N ARG A 137 23.11 -10.34 6.21
CA ARG A 137 22.02 -9.92 7.09
C ARG A 137 20.78 -9.51 6.28
N TYR A 138 20.95 -8.74 5.21
CA TYR A 138 19.87 -8.35 4.31
C TYR A 138 19.16 -9.54 3.67
N LEU A 139 19.92 -10.57 3.25
CA LEU A 139 19.33 -11.80 2.71
C LEU A 139 18.52 -12.59 3.75
N GLN A 140 18.91 -12.52 5.01
CA GLN A 140 18.21 -13.22 6.12
C GLN A 140 16.98 -12.44 6.60
N VAL A 141 17.10 -11.13 6.77
CA VAL A 141 16.01 -10.26 7.25
C VAL A 141 14.99 -9.99 6.15
N GLY A 142 15.47 -9.90 4.90
CA GLY A 142 14.66 -9.48 3.77
C GLY A 142 14.53 -7.97 3.66
N SER A 143 13.72 -7.55 2.71
CA SER A 143 13.63 -6.16 2.25
C SER A 143 12.46 -5.36 2.83
N TYR A 144 11.67 -5.93 3.75
CA TYR A 144 10.54 -5.21 4.33
C TYR A 144 10.97 -4.21 5.40
N PRO A 145 10.59 -2.92 5.30
CA PRO A 145 10.96 -1.90 6.30
C PRO A 145 10.56 -2.26 7.73
N ALA A 146 9.42 -2.93 7.88
CA ALA A 146 8.91 -3.38 9.18
C ALA A 146 9.83 -4.37 9.91
N LEU A 147 10.72 -5.06 9.20
CA LEU A 147 11.66 -6.03 9.77
C LEU A 147 12.98 -5.41 10.22
N VAL A 148 13.31 -4.20 9.79
CA VAL A 148 14.57 -3.54 10.16
C VAL A 148 14.77 -3.45 11.68
N PRO A 149 13.77 -3.09 12.52
CA PRO A 149 13.91 -3.11 13.98
C PRO A 149 14.20 -4.49 14.55
N TYR A 150 13.71 -5.56 13.92
CA TYR A 150 13.79 -6.95 14.37
C TYR A 150 14.94 -7.73 13.71
N ARG A 151 15.88 -7.05 13.05
CA ARG A 151 16.96 -7.66 12.25
C ARG A 151 17.86 -8.65 12.99
N ASN A 152 17.87 -8.58 14.32
CA ASN A 152 18.64 -9.48 15.20
C ASN A 152 17.73 -10.52 15.89
N GLU A 153 16.46 -10.64 15.50
CA GLU A 153 15.47 -11.50 16.11
C GLU A 153 14.91 -12.51 15.10
N PRO A 154 15.60 -13.63 14.84
CA PRO A 154 15.20 -14.60 13.80
C PRO A 154 13.77 -15.11 13.94
N GLN A 155 13.31 -15.34 15.16
CA GLN A 155 11.95 -15.82 15.43
C GLN A 155 10.88 -14.78 15.07
N ALA A 156 11.15 -13.48 15.30
CA ALA A 156 10.25 -12.40 14.92
C ALA A 156 10.16 -12.26 13.40
N ILE A 157 11.29 -12.41 12.71
CA ILE A 157 11.37 -12.39 11.24
C ILE A 157 10.55 -13.54 10.64
N GLU A 158 10.79 -14.78 11.13
CA GLU A 158 10.06 -15.97 10.68
C GLU A 158 8.55 -15.80 10.87
N LYS A 159 8.14 -15.35 12.05
CA LYS A 159 6.73 -15.13 12.37
C LYS A 159 6.09 -14.05 11.48
N TYR A 160 6.83 -12.99 11.19
CA TYR A 160 6.35 -11.94 10.26
C TYR A 160 6.08 -12.51 8.88
N TYR A 161 7.01 -13.31 8.33
CA TYR A 161 6.83 -13.91 7.00
C TYR A 161 5.71 -14.94 6.96
N GLU A 162 5.53 -15.74 8.00
CA GLU A 162 4.37 -16.63 8.11
C GLU A 162 3.06 -15.85 8.00
N LEU A 163 2.91 -14.80 8.82
CA LEU A 163 1.69 -13.97 8.84
C LEU A 163 1.49 -13.23 7.51
N LEU A 164 2.56 -12.77 6.88
CA LEU A 164 2.50 -12.11 5.58
C LEU A 164 2.01 -13.06 4.49
N ILE A 165 2.57 -14.27 4.42
CA ILE A 165 2.16 -15.32 3.47
C ILE A 165 0.70 -15.70 3.70
N ASP A 166 0.32 -15.91 4.95
CA ASP A 166 -1.07 -16.22 5.29
C ASP A 166 -2.02 -15.11 4.88
N SER A 167 -1.67 -13.85 5.13
CA SER A 167 -2.46 -12.69 4.69
C SER A 167 -2.61 -12.63 3.17
N MET A 168 -1.53 -12.84 2.42
CA MET A 168 -1.56 -12.87 0.95
C MET A 168 -2.45 -14.01 0.43
N ILE A 169 -2.32 -15.20 1.01
CA ILE A 169 -3.13 -16.37 0.63
C ILE A 169 -4.61 -16.13 0.90
N TYR A 170 -4.96 -15.61 2.08
CA TYR A 170 -6.36 -15.46 2.48
C TYR A 170 -7.02 -14.20 1.89
N LYS A 171 -6.36 -13.05 1.94
CA LYS A 171 -6.93 -11.79 1.43
C LYS A 171 -6.84 -11.70 -0.11
N ASP A 172 -5.63 -11.84 -0.66
CA ASP A 172 -5.42 -11.48 -2.07
C ASP A 172 -5.85 -12.62 -3.02
N ILE A 173 -5.51 -13.86 -2.69
CA ILE A 173 -5.76 -15.01 -3.56
C ILE A 173 -7.11 -15.66 -3.24
N GLY A 174 -7.38 -15.90 -1.95
CA GLY A 174 -8.57 -16.61 -1.50
C GLY A 174 -9.85 -15.87 -1.83
N GLN A 175 -9.93 -14.58 -1.55
CA GLN A 175 -11.11 -13.77 -1.87
C GLN A 175 -11.28 -13.59 -3.39
N ARG A 176 -10.18 -13.32 -4.10
CA ARG A 176 -10.19 -13.06 -5.54
C ARG A 176 -10.59 -14.28 -6.37
N LEU A 177 -10.04 -15.45 -6.04
CA LEU A 177 -10.34 -16.70 -6.77
C LEU A 177 -11.56 -17.44 -6.21
N ARG A 178 -12.24 -16.91 -5.19
CA ARG A 178 -13.33 -17.59 -4.47
C ARG A 178 -12.93 -19.04 -4.11
N MET A 179 -11.70 -19.22 -3.66
CA MET A 179 -11.14 -20.54 -3.39
C MET A 179 -11.88 -21.22 -2.25
N ARG A 180 -12.22 -22.49 -2.48
CA ARG A 180 -12.89 -23.33 -1.47
C ARG A 180 -11.93 -23.85 -0.39
N ASP A 181 -10.62 -23.92 -0.69
CA ASP A 181 -9.61 -24.46 0.21
C ASP A 181 -8.29 -23.66 0.17
N PRO A 182 -8.15 -22.63 0.99
CA PRO A 182 -6.88 -21.87 1.13
C PRO A 182 -5.73 -22.72 1.68
N VAL A 183 -6.01 -23.77 2.45
CA VAL A 183 -4.98 -24.65 3.04
C VAL A 183 -4.26 -25.43 1.94
N LEU A 184 -4.99 -25.88 0.92
CA LEU A 184 -4.39 -26.55 -0.22
C LEU A 184 -3.42 -25.64 -0.98
N LEU A 185 -3.77 -24.36 -1.15
CA LEU A 185 -2.88 -23.39 -1.78
C LEU A 185 -1.59 -23.18 -0.97
N LYS A 186 -1.68 -23.06 0.36
CA LYS A 186 -0.51 -22.95 1.21
C LYS A 186 0.42 -24.16 1.08
N ARG A 187 -0.14 -25.36 1.04
CA ARG A 187 0.63 -26.62 0.82
C ARG A 187 1.29 -26.63 -0.55
N LEU A 188 0.60 -26.18 -1.59
CA LEU A 188 1.16 -26.10 -2.94
C LEU A 188 2.33 -25.12 -3.00
N ILE A 189 2.18 -23.93 -2.43
CA ILE A 189 3.25 -22.91 -2.36
C ILE A 189 4.48 -23.47 -1.60
N SER A 190 4.27 -24.13 -0.47
CA SER A 190 5.34 -24.75 0.29
C SER A 190 6.05 -25.86 -0.51
N ALA A 191 5.30 -26.71 -1.22
CA ALA A 191 5.88 -27.76 -2.06
C ALA A 191 6.68 -27.18 -3.24
N LEU A 192 6.20 -26.12 -3.88
CA LEU A 192 6.94 -25.42 -4.95
C LEU A 192 8.21 -24.75 -4.41
N ALA A 193 8.14 -24.09 -3.27
CA ALA A 193 9.31 -23.46 -2.65
C ALA A 193 10.41 -24.47 -2.31
N THR A 194 10.06 -25.65 -1.81
CA THR A 194 11.02 -26.73 -1.52
C THR A 194 11.63 -27.35 -2.79
N SER A 195 10.89 -27.36 -3.91
CA SER A 195 11.38 -27.91 -5.17
C SER A 195 12.31 -26.97 -5.94
N LEU A 196 12.26 -25.66 -5.67
CA LEU A 196 13.13 -24.67 -6.32
C LEU A 196 14.53 -24.59 -5.69
N GLY A 197 14.76 -25.22 -4.54
CA GLY A 197 16.04 -25.25 -3.83
C GLY A 197 16.80 -26.58 -3.88
N SER A 198 16.31 -27.54 -4.68
CA SER A 198 16.92 -28.88 -4.85
C SER A 198 17.61 -29.03 -6.19
#